data_cc95fff37db7d736d93ff23a3bf63e63
#
_entry.id   cc95fff37db7d736d93ff23a3bf63e63
#
_cell.length_a   1.000
_cell.length_b   1.000
_cell.length_c   1.000
_cell.angle_alpha   90.00
_cell.angle_beta   90.00
_cell.angle_gamma   90.00
#
_symmetry.space_group_name_H-M   'P 1'
#
loop_
_entity.id
_entity.type
_entity.pdbx_description
1 polymer ?
#
loop_
_entity_poly.entity_id
_entity_poly.type
_entity_poly.pdbx_seq_one_letter_code
_entity_poly.pdbx_strand_id
1 'polypeptide(L)'
;MKKIKSTVNKIKKVQQKVDKVAGKINQIHNVISHPMQSAGGAIGAKLGSRTKGKSVGKFIGKLAGTGDYTVSSNTLATKSIVSDGNVPQFVAAGRGIRITHREYLGDIVASSTAGAFTITKYACNPGLFSSFPWLCSIAAQFDQWKPNGIVVVVNSLSSSYSGTSSLGTVVVATDYDVLDPPYINKVEMENSEFATSGNTATSLIHPIECKVTERPQRIYNTRTGSVPQNDNLRFYDFCNIYVATAGCTANQVVGELWVSYDITFYKPQLSGGLLGRSLLSYYAEGTTGITTANPLAATNLTPNPNSNFTPTFNLTDITFPANLNTATFLVTIFWIGTAVTPPTSITYTSGCTAGPQVNPGTSSILYTPAGTASGCVQFTVRLSGNYNTVQTCTINGCSLTSATYVTINMQQINPDI
;
A
#
# COMPACT_ATOMS: atom_id res chain seq x y z
N MET A 1 -49.00 22.99 52.02
CA MET A 1 -48.67 21.56 51.90
C MET A 1 -49.33 20.82 50.70
N LYS A 2 -50.67 20.99 50.45
CA LYS A 2 -51.37 20.27 49.34
C LYS A 2 -50.74 20.57 47.92
N LYS A 3 -50.39 21.85 47.60
CA LYS A 3 -49.76 22.20 46.29
C LYS A 3 -48.43 21.57 46.08
N ILE A 4 -47.53 21.47 47.09
CA ILE A 4 -46.21 20.87 47.00
C ILE A 4 -46.31 19.35 46.71
N LYS A 5 -47.24 18.63 47.40
CA LYS A 5 -47.51 17.22 47.13
C LYS A 5 -47.95 16.97 45.68
N SER A 6 -48.81 17.83 45.14
CA SER A 6 -49.30 17.76 43.77
C SER A 6 -48.13 17.92 42.74
N THR A 7 -47.26 18.90 42.99
CA THR A 7 -46.11 19.16 42.13
C THR A 7 -45.10 17.99 42.16
N VAL A 8 -44.79 17.46 43.35
CA VAL A 8 -43.93 16.28 43.52
C VAL A 8 -44.49 15.05 42.76
N ASN A 9 -45.78 14.83 42.81
CA ASN A 9 -46.41 13.73 42.06
C ASN A 9 -46.38 13.94 40.55
N LYS A 10 -46.44 15.18 40.06
CA LYS A 10 -46.26 15.49 38.64
C LYS A 10 -44.81 15.21 38.19
N ILE A 11 -43.80 15.62 38.99
CA ILE A 11 -42.38 15.35 38.71
C ILE A 11 -42.11 13.85 38.65
N LYS A 12 -42.62 13.06 39.62
CA LYS A 12 -42.49 11.61 39.62
C LYS A 12 -43.09 10.97 38.36
N LYS A 13 -44.25 11.44 37.90
CA LYS A 13 -44.84 10.93 36.64
C LYS A 13 -44.03 11.28 35.38
N VAL A 14 -43.40 12.45 35.35
CA VAL A 14 -42.52 12.86 34.27
C VAL A 14 -41.26 12.00 34.27
N GLN A 15 -40.63 11.78 35.44
CA GLN A 15 -39.46 10.92 35.59
C GLN A 15 -39.76 9.50 35.09
N GLN A 16 -40.87 8.89 35.48
CA GLN A 16 -41.25 7.56 34.98
C GLN A 16 -41.45 7.50 33.47
N LYS A 17 -41.91 8.60 32.84
CA LYS A 17 -42.01 8.67 31.37
C LYS A 17 -40.61 8.76 30.71
N VAL A 18 -39.72 9.56 31.30
CA VAL A 18 -38.31 9.68 30.83
C VAL A 18 -37.59 8.34 30.92
N ASP A 19 -37.73 7.64 32.05
CA ASP A 19 -37.11 6.33 32.25
C ASP A 19 -37.62 5.27 31.23
N LYS A 20 -38.91 5.34 30.92
CA LYS A 20 -39.55 4.47 29.92
C LYS A 20 -39.08 4.75 28.50
N VAL A 21 -38.81 6.03 28.15
CA VAL A 21 -38.27 6.44 26.87
C VAL A 21 -36.80 6.04 26.79
N ALA A 22 -36.02 6.27 27.83
CA ALA A 22 -34.61 5.84 27.90
C ALA A 22 -34.46 4.31 27.73
N GLY A 23 -35.37 3.54 28.38
CA GLY A 23 -35.41 2.08 28.20
C GLY A 23 -35.69 1.65 26.75
N LYS A 24 -36.57 2.37 26.03
CA LYS A 24 -36.85 2.11 24.61
C LYS A 24 -35.65 2.47 23.72
N ILE A 25 -34.99 3.59 23.99
CA ILE A 25 -33.79 4.01 23.25
C ILE A 25 -32.68 2.96 23.42
N ASN A 26 -32.45 2.48 24.63
CA ASN A 26 -31.47 1.42 24.89
C ASN A 26 -31.84 0.10 24.19
N GLN A 27 -33.12 -0.23 24.06
CA GLN A 27 -33.56 -1.40 23.29
C GLN A 27 -33.27 -1.23 21.79
N ILE A 28 -33.53 -0.06 21.23
CA ILE A 28 -33.27 0.25 19.83
C ILE A 28 -31.76 0.21 19.58
N HIS A 29 -30.95 0.81 20.44
CA HIS A 29 -29.49 0.78 20.36
C HIS A 29 -28.96 -0.66 20.37
N ASN A 30 -29.46 -1.53 21.24
CA ASN A 30 -29.08 -2.95 21.28
C ASN A 30 -29.50 -3.72 20.02
N VAL A 31 -30.58 -3.37 19.36
CA VAL A 31 -30.99 -4.00 18.09
C VAL A 31 -30.08 -3.57 16.97
N ILE A 32 -29.69 -2.30 16.92
CA ILE A 32 -28.81 -1.74 15.89
C ILE A 32 -27.36 -2.24 16.06
N SER A 33 -26.85 -2.26 17.29
CA SER A 33 -25.48 -2.64 17.58
C SER A 33 -25.20 -4.15 17.54
N HIS A 34 -26.23 -4.99 17.71
CA HIS A 34 -26.08 -6.46 17.75
C HIS A 34 -27.21 -7.17 17.00
N PRO A 35 -27.29 -7.05 15.67
CA PRO A 35 -28.43 -7.53 14.89
C PRO A 35 -28.65 -9.05 15.01
N MET A 36 -27.58 -9.85 14.93
CA MET A 36 -27.66 -11.32 15.04
C MET A 36 -28.08 -11.77 16.44
N GLN A 37 -27.56 -11.10 17.48
CA GLN A 37 -27.94 -11.39 18.86
C GLN A 37 -29.39 -10.97 19.15
N SER A 38 -29.84 -9.88 18.55
CA SER A 38 -31.21 -9.39 18.66
C SER A 38 -32.19 -10.30 17.92
N ALA A 39 -31.85 -10.73 16.72
CA ALA A 39 -32.64 -11.70 15.95
C ALA A 39 -32.74 -13.04 16.67
N GLY A 40 -31.62 -13.56 17.17
CA GLY A 40 -31.59 -14.80 17.95
C GLY A 40 -32.43 -14.70 19.24
N GLY A 41 -32.42 -13.52 19.90
CA GLY A 41 -33.23 -13.25 21.07
C GLY A 41 -34.72 -13.19 20.75
N ALA A 42 -35.12 -12.64 19.60
CA ALA A 42 -36.51 -12.61 19.16
C ALA A 42 -37.05 -14.01 18.81
N ILE A 43 -36.26 -14.82 18.13
CA ILE A 43 -36.57 -16.24 17.85
C ILE A 43 -36.65 -17.06 19.14
N GLY A 44 -35.65 -16.89 20.04
CA GLY A 44 -35.65 -17.56 21.33
C GLY A 44 -36.80 -17.17 22.24
N ALA A 45 -37.33 -15.93 22.17
CA ALA A 45 -38.51 -15.53 22.89
C ALA A 45 -39.78 -16.27 22.41
N LYS A 46 -39.91 -16.53 21.10
CA LYS A 46 -40.99 -17.33 20.52
C LYS A 46 -40.88 -18.82 20.91
N LEU A 47 -39.67 -19.30 21.22
CA LEU A 47 -39.36 -20.68 21.62
C LEU A 47 -39.20 -20.85 23.13
N GLY A 48 -39.65 -19.88 23.93
CA GLY A 48 -39.67 -19.95 25.40
C GLY A 48 -38.40 -19.54 26.14
N SER A 49 -37.32 -19.11 25.45
CA SER A 49 -36.10 -18.65 26.09
C SER A 49 -35.30 -17.60 25.28
N ARG A 50 -35.60 -16.35 25.55
CA ARG A 50 -34.96 -15.20 24.90
C ARG A 50 -33.46 -15.11 25.16
N THR A 51 -33.01 -15.49 26.37
CA THR A 51 -31.59 -15.44 26.77
C THR A 51 -30.77 -16.50 26.03
N LYS A 52 -31.30 -17.73 25.93
CA LYS A 52 -30.64 -18.81 25.15
C LYS A 52 -30.60 -18.48 23.66
N GLY A 53 -31.67 -17.91 23.10
CA GLY A 53 -31.69 -17.48 21.70
C GLY A 53 -30.66 -16.37 21.38
N LYS A 54 -30.46 -15.43 22.30
CA LYS A 54 -29.39 -14.41 22.16
C LYS A 54 -27.99 -15.01 22.16
N SER A 55 -27.73 -16.00 23.04
CA SER A 55 -26.45 -16.70 23.10
C SER A 55 -26.16 -17.50 21.82
N VAL A 56 -27.17 -18.19 21.27
CA VAL A 56 -27.07 -18.91 20.01
C VAL A 56 -26.83 -17.95 18.84
N GLY A 57 -27.55 -16.83 18.78
CA GLY A 57 -27.32 -15.80 17.75
C GLY A 57 -25.91 -15.19 17.80
N LYS A 58 -25.37 -14.98 19.01
CA LYS A 58 -23.98 -14.55 19.20
C LYS A 58 -22.95 -15.62 18.76
N PHE A 59 -23.24 -16.89 19.06
CA PHE A 59 -22.39 -18.01 18.65
C PHE A 59 -22.37 -18.22 17.14
N ILE A 60 -23.55 -18.15 16.48
CA ILE A 60 -23.66 -18.25 15.02
C ILE A 60 -22.91 -17.07 14.34
N GLY A 61 -22.99 -15.85 14.91
CA GLY A 61 -22.24 -14.72 14.43
C GLY A 61 -20.71 -14.94 14.47
N LYS A 62 -20.20 -15.61 15.51
CA LYS A 62 -18.78 -15.99 15.60
C LYS A 62 -18.39 -17.08 14.61
N LEU A 63 -19.24 -18.09 14.41
CA LEU A 63 -19.01 -19.16 13.42
C LEU A 63 -19.06 -18.70 11.97
N ALA A 64 -19.77 -17.62 11.67
CA ALA A 64 -19.85 -17.04 10.34
C ALA A 64 -18.61 -16.23 9.95
N GLY A 65 -17.48 -16.40 10.64
CA GLY A 65 -16.21 -15.72 10.34
C GLY A 65 -16.21 -14.22 10.68
N THR A 66 -17.26 -13.75 11.36
CA THR A 66 -17.31 -12.39 11.90
C THR A 66 -16.50 -12.30 13.19
N GLY A 67 -15.29 -12.86 13.30
CA GLY A 67 -14.40 -12.81 14.44
C GLY A 67 -14.87 -12.09 15.70
N ASP A 68 -14.00 -11.71 16.60
CA ASP A 68 -14.34 -10.76 17.69
C ASP A 68 -14.61 -9.33 17.18
N TYR A 69 -14.51 -9.13 15.85
CA TYR A 69 -14.88 -7.90 15.17
C TYR A 69 -16.39 -7.86 14.97
N THR A 70 -17.05 -7.06 15.73
CA THR A 70 -18.38 -6.61 15.33
C THR A 70 -18.19 -5.57 14.23
N VAL A 71 -18.16 -6.02 12.97
CA VAL A 71 -18.08 -5.14 11.78
C VAL A 71 -19.15 -4.04 11.86
N SER A 72 -20.29 -4.33 12.50
CA SER A 72 -21.38 -3.39 12.75
C SER A 72 -21.08 -2.28 13.76
N SER A 73 -20.05 -2.42 14.60
CA SER A 73 -19.63 -1.38 15.56
C SER A 73 -18.34 -0.67 15.14
N ASN A 74 -17.69 -1.14 14.08
CA ASN A 74 -16.49 -0.52 13.55
C ASN A 74 -16.91 0.56 12.53
N THR A 75 -16.72 1.85 12.91
CA THR A 75 -17.02 2.99 12.04
C THR A 75 -16.21 2.97 10.74
N LEU A 76 -15.03 2.36 10.73
CA LEU A 76 -14.22 2.19 9.52
C LEU A 76 -14.83 1.17 8.57
N ALA A 77 -15.30 0.03 9.05
CA ALA A 77 -15.97 -0.97 8.23
C ALA A 77 -17.29 -0.43 7.65
N THR A 78 -18.05 0.30 8.45
CA THR A 78 -19.27 0.99 7.99
C THR A 78 -18.95 2.04 6.92
N LYS A 79 -17.91 2.86 7.11
CA LYS A 79 -17.43 3.82 6.10
C LYS A 79 -16.89 3.14 4.85
N SER A 80 -16.34 1.94 4.97
CA SER A 80 -15.83 1.16 3.83
C SER A 80 -16.95 0.62 2.94
N ILE A 81 -18.12 0.36 3.50
CA ILE A 81 -19.28 -0.18 2.78
C ILE A 81 -20.14 0.97 2.21
N VAL A 82 -20.29 2.05 2.96
CA VAL A 82 -21.07 3.22 2.54
C VAL A 82 -20.13 4.29 2.05
N SER A 83 -20.27 4.70 0.79
CA SER A 83 -19.38 5.64 0.09
C SER A 83 -19.33 7.07 0.66
N ASP A 84 -19.96 7.32 1.78
CA ASP A 84 -20.13 8.64 2.41
C ASP A 84 -18.88 9.14 3.18
N GLY A 85 -17.75 8.44 3.07
CA GLY A 85 -16.55 8.66 3.89
C GLY A 85 -15.32 9.21 3.20
N ASN A 86 -15.45 9.76 1.98
CA ASN A 86 -14.29 10.22 1.21
C ASN A 86 -13.68 11.55 1.71
N VAL A 87 -14.25 12.19 2.72
CA VAL A 87 -13.66 13.40 3.30
C VAL A 87 -12.72 13.00 4.45
N PRO A 88 -11.43 13.35 4.38
CA PRO A 88 -10.51 13.11 5.49
C PRO A 88 -10.96 13.82 6.76
N GLN A 89 -10.91 13.12 7.88
CA GLN A 89 -11.25 13.69 9.19
C GLN A 89 -10.00 13.80 10.05
N PHE A 90 -9.76 14.99 10.59
CA PHE A 90 -8.67 15.32 11.50
C PHE A 90 -9.22 15.60 12.88
N VAL A 91 -8.78 14.85 13.88
CA VAL A 91 -9.22 15.01 15.26
C VAL A 91 -8.00 15.06 16.19
N ALA A 92 -7.98 16.03 17.11
CA ALA A 92 -6.95 16.05 18.15
C ALA A 92 -7.09 14.81 19.06
N ALA A 93 -5.99 14.08 19.25
CA ALA A 93 -5.93 12.86 20.04
C ALA A 93 -4.80 12.95 21.09
N GLY A 94 -5.07 13.66 22.18
CA GLY A 94 -4.08 13.91 23.23
C GLY A 94 -2.87 14.68 22.71
N ARG A 95 -1.69 14.02 22.62
CA ARG A 95 -0.46 14.61 22.09
C ARG A 95 -0.28 14.40 20.58
N GLY A 96 -1.27 13.85 19.89
CA GLY A 96 -1.19 13.52 18.47
C GLY A 96 -2.38 14.01 17.66
N ILE A 97 -2.32 13.77 16.37
CA ILE A 97 -3.41 14.02 15.42
C ILE A 97 -3.91 12.68 14.91
N ARG A 98 -5.21 12.44 15.05
CA ARG A 98 -5.90 11.25 14.53
C ARG A 98 -6.50 11.59 13.18
N ILE A 99 -6.20 10.78 12.18
CA ILE A 99 -6.70 10.92 10.82
C ILE A 99 -7.46 9.66 10.44
N THR A 100 -8.69 9.86 9.95
CA THR A 100 -9.54 8.79 9.44
C THR A 100 -9.92 9.11 8.01
N HIS A 101 -9.62 8.18 7.08
CA HIS A 101 -9.92 8.35 5.66
C HIS A 101 -10.01 7.01 4.95
N ARG A 102 -10.43 7.04 3.68
CA ARG A 102 -10.46 5.91 2.75
C ARG A 102 -9.75 6.29 1.45
N GLU A 103 -8.84 5.42 1.00
CA GLU A 103 -8.06 5.65 -0.21
C GLU A 103 -8.16 4.49 -1.19
N TYR A 104 -8.10 4.82 -2.47
CA TYR A 104 -7.95 3.87 -3.55
C TYR A 104 -6.46 3.56 -3.75
N LEU A 105 -6.12 2.26 -3.76
CA LEU A 105 -4.74 1.80 -3.93
C LEU A 105 -4.42 1.44 -5.38
N GLY A 106 -5.39 0.98 -6.13
CA GLY A 106 -5.23 0.58 -7.51
C GLY A 106 -6.12 -0.61 -7.90
N ASP A 107 -6.02 -1.00 -9.17
CA ASP A 107 -6.70 -2.17 -9.69
C ASP A 107 -5.94 -3.45 -9.32
N ILE A 108 -6.69 -4.51 -9.05
CA ILE A 108 -6.15 -5.85 -8.86
C ILE A 108 -6.15 -6.53 -10.22
N VAL A 109 -4.95 -6.77 -10.76
CA VAL A 109 -4.76 -7.39 -12.06
C VAL A 109 -4.30 -8.83 -11.89
N ALA A 110 -4.93 -9.75 -12.62
CA ALA A 110 -4.54 -11.15 -12.66
C ALA A 110 -3.19 -11.35 -13.38
N SER A 111 -2.56 -12.50 -13.14
CA SER A 111 -1.30 -12.88 -13.81
C SER A 111 -1.39 -12.76 -15.33
N SER A 112 -0.26 -12.48 -15.98
CA SER A 112 -0.13 -12.57 -17.44
C SER A 112 -0.26 -14.00 -17.97
N THR A 113 -0.10 -15.00 -17.10
CA THR A 113 -0.34 -16.42 -17.41
C THR A 113 -1.69 -16.83 -16.84
N ALA A 114 -2.59 -17.33 -17.69
CA ALA A 114 -3.92 -17.75 -17.28
C ALA A 114 -3.85 -18.83 -16.18
N GLY A 115 -4.64 -18.66 -15.14
CA GLY A 115 -4.73 -19.57 -14.00
C GLY A 115 -3.58 -19.49 -13.00
N ALA A 116 -2.49 -18.79 -13.29
CA ALA A 116 -1.32 -18.73 -12.42
C ALA A 116 -1.60 -17.90 -11.16
N PHE A 117 -0.93 -18.28 -10.05
CA PHE A 117 -0.90 -17.49 -8.82
C PHE A 117 -0.03 -16.27 -9.02
N THR A 118 -0.54 -15.10 -8.66
CA THR A 118 0.25 -13.87 -8.58
C THR A 118 -0.07 -13.16 -7.26
N ILE A 119 0.94 -12.49 -6.69
CA ILE A 119 0.85 -11.85 -5.38
C ILE A 119 1.46 -10.47 -5.42
N THR A 120 0.81 -9.52 -4.78
CA THR A 120 1.29 -8.15 -4.59
C THR A 120 1.41 -7.85 -3.10
N LYS A 121 2.55 -7.28 -2.71
CA LYS A 121 2.86 -6.90 -1.32
C LYS A 121 2.66 -5.39 -1.11
N TYR A 122 1.98 -5.03 -0.05
CA TYR A 122 1.85 -3.66 0.45
C TYR A 122 2.38 -3.58 1.87
N ALA A 123 3.49 -2.89 2.06
CA ALA A 123 4.04 -2.67 3.40
C ALA A 123 3.20 -1.63 4.15
N CYS A 124 2.73 -1.96 5.33
CA CYS A 124 1.84 -1.10 6.10
C CYS A 124 2.62 -0.04 6.88
N ASN A 125 2.98 1.05 6.20
CA ASN A 125 3.52 2.27 6.81
C ASN A 125 2.87 3.49 6.13
N PRO A 126 2.25 4.40 6.89
CA PRO A 126 1.50 5.53 6.32
C PRO A 126 2.35 6.52 5.53
N GLY A 127 3.68 6.52 5.68
CA GLY A 127 4.58 7.34 4.88
C GLY A 127 4.88 6.77 3.49
N LEU A 128 4.39 5.58 3.16
CA LEU A 128 4.61 4.96 1.86
C LEU A 128 3.47 5.26 0.90
N PHE A 129 3.78 5.86 -0.22
CA PHE A 129 2.82 6.12 -1.30
C PHE A 129 2.11 4.85 -1.79
N SER A 130 2.82 3.74 -1.81
CA SER A 130 2.31 2.45 -2.25
C SER A 130 1.09 1.94 -1.50
N SER A 131 1.06 2.22 -0.20
CA SER A 131 0.02 1.69 0.69
C SER A 131 -0.96 2.77 1.15
N PHE A 132 -0.54 4.05 1.07
CA PHE A 132 -1.33 5.21 1.49
C PHE A 132 -1.06 6.40 0.58
N PRO A 133 -1.59 6.42 -0.65
CA PRO A 133 -1.24 7.41 -1.68
C PRO A 133 -1.44 8.87 -1.26
N TRP A 134 -2.54 9.16 -0.60
CA TRP A 134 -2.83 10.52 -0.11
C TRP A 134 -2.19 10.78 1.26
N LEU A 135 -2.31 9.83 2.20
CA LEU A 135 -1.86 9.99 3.57
C LEU A 135 -0.33 10.16 3.66
N CYS A 136 0.44 9.57 2.74
CA CYS A 136 1.91 9.59 2.79
C CYS A 136 2.46 11.02 2.80
N SER A 137 1.81 11.96 2.14
CA SER A 137 2.21 13.37 2.11
C SER A 137 2.09 14.04 3.48
N ILE A 138 1.11 13.64 4.26
CA ILE A 138 0.86 14.14 5.61
C ILE A 138 1.74 13.40 6.61
N ALA A 139 1.82 12.07 6.48
CA ALA A 139 2.60 11.20 7.36
C ALA A 139 4.09 11.57 7.37
N ALA A 140 4.63 12.03 6.24
CA ALA A 140 6.02 12.50 6.15
C ALA A 140 6.36 13.66 7.11
N GLN A 141 5.36 14.35 7.62
CA GLN A 141 5.53 15.45 8.58
C GLN A 141 5.48 15.00 10.04
N PHE A 142 5.45 13.69 10.29
CA PHE A 142 5.40 13.11 11.62
C PHE A 142 6.46 12.02 11.77
N ASP A 143 7.12 12.00 12.91
CA ASP A 143 8.17 11.03 13.22
C ASP A 143 7.57 9.65 13.56
N GLN A 144 6.40 9.64 14.20
CA GLN A 144 5.81 8.42 14.72
C GLN A 144 4.32 8.32 14.40
N TRP A 145 3.86 7.07 14.27
CA TRP A 145 2.48 6.76 14.01
C TRP A 145 1.99 5.54 14.79
N LYS A 146 0.66 5.44 14.91
CA LYS A 146 -0.02 4.33 15.59
C LYS A 146 -1.25 3.93 14.80
N PRO A 147 -1.39 2.66 14.41
CA PRO A 147 -2.65 2.15 13.86
C PRO A 147 -3.70 2.04 14.98
N ASN A 148 -4.90 2.58 14.76
CA ASN A 148 -6.06 2.37 15.60
C ASN A 148 -7.05 1.40 14.95
N GLY A 149 -7.09 1.38 13.61
CA GLY A 149 -7.89 0.47 12.80
C GLY A 149 -7.52 0.61 11.33
N ILE A 150 -7.41 -0.51 10.64
CA ILE A 150 -7.15 -0.56 9.20
C ILE A 150 -8.05 -1.65 8.62
N VAL A 151 -8.69 -1.37 7.50
CA VAL A 151 -9.54 -2.30 6.77
C VAL A 151 -9.21 -2.22 5.29
N VAL A 152 -8.88 -3.35 4.69
CA VAL A 152 -8.69 -3.48 3.25
C VAL A 152 -10.00 -3.97 2.63
N VAL A 153 -10.40 -3.36 1.52
CA VAL A 153 -11.61 -3.71 0.79
C VAL A 153 -11.26 -3.99 -0.66
N VAL A 154 -11.72 -5.11 -1.14
CA VAL A 154 -11.69 -5.46 -2.56
C VAL A 154 -13.09 -5.26 -3.11
N ASN A 155 -13.27 -4.29 -3.99
CA ASN A 155 -14.50 -4.13 -4.75
C ASN A 155 -14.40 -4.95 -6.03
N SER A 156 -15.27 -5.93 -6.19
CA SER A 156 -15.31 -6.75 -7.40
C SER A 156 -15.69 -5.94 -8.64
N LEU A 157 -14.95 -6.11 -9.71
CA LEU A 157 -15.28 -5.63 -11.05
C LEU A 157 -15.62 -6.78 -12.01
N SER A 158 -15.57 -8.03 -11.54
CA SER A 158 -15.87 -9.22 -12.31
C SER A 158 -17.35 -9.60 -12.22
N SER A 159 -17.94 -9.99 -13.35
CA SER A 159 -19.31 -10.49 -13.38
C SER A 159 -19.34 -12.01 -13.29
N SER A 160 -20.28 -12.56 -12.52
CA SER A 160 -20.55 -14.00 -12.48
C SER A 160 -21.24 -14.53 -13.75
N TYR A 161 -21.62 -13.66 -14.69
CA TYR A 161 -22.39 -13.98 -15.89
C TYR A 161 -21.53 -14.25 -17.15
N SER A 162 -20.22 -14.41 -17.01
CA SER A 162 -19.34 -14.69 -18.15
C SER A 162 -19.32 -16.18 -18.48
N GLY A 163 -19.91 -16.58 -19.61
CA GLY A 163 -20.11 -17.98 -20.00
C GLY A 163 -18.85 -18.75 -20.41
N THR A 164 -17.64 -18.18 -20.40
CA THR A 164 -16.44 -18.82 -20.95
C THR A 164 -15.17 -18.66 -20.14
N SER A 165 -15.14 -17.83 -19.09
CA SER A 165 -13.93 -17.59 -18.31
C SER A 165 -14.05 -18.10 -16.86
N SER A 166 -12.98 -18.73 -16.37
CA SER A 166 -12.85 -19.06 -14.94
C SER A 166 -12.86 -17.77 -14.14
N LEU A 167 -13.74 -17.67 -13.16
CA LEU A 167 -13.82 -16.51 -12.28
C LEU A 167 -12.55 -16.33 -11.45
N GLY A 168 -11.86 -17.43 -11.09
CA GLY A 168 -10.69 -17.38 -10.22
C GLY A 168 -11.01 -16.95 -8.77
N THR A 169 -9.97 -16.72 -8.01
CA THR A 169 -10.05 -16.37 -6.58
C THR A 169 -9.19 -15.16 -6.32
N VAL A 170 -9.66 -14.25 -5.46
CA VAL A 170 -8.85 -13.20 -4.82
C VAL A 170 -8.62 -13.61 -3.37
N VAL A 171 -7.40 -13.48 -2.89
CA VAL A 171 -7.00 -13.73 -1.51
C VAL A 171 -6.35 -12.49 -0.96
N VAL A 172 -6.74 -12.05 0.21
CA VAL A 172 -6.07 -10.99 0.97
C VAL A 172 -5.59 -11.58 2.27
N ALA A 173 -4.31 -11.43 2.59
CA ALA A 173 -3.74 -11.90 3.85
C ALA A 173 -2.88 -10.82 4.50
N THR A 174 -2.83 -10.83 5.82
CA THR A 174 -1.96 -9.96 6.62
C THR A 174 -0.91 -10.80 7.33
N ASP A 175 0.34 -10.42 7.14
CA ASP A 175 1.48 -10.99 7.83
C ASP A 175 2.08 -9.93 8.77
N TYR A 176 2.13 -10.25 10.06
CA TYR A 176 2.63 -9.34 11.09
C TYR A 176 4.14 -9.41 11.31
N ASP A 177 4.82 -10.42 10.78
CA ASP A 177 6.27 -10.38 10.69
C ASP A 177 6.70 -9.79 9.33
N VAL A 178 7.05 -8.51 9.36
CA VAL A 178 7.43 -7.76 8.16
C VAL A 178 8.71 -8.25 7.49
N LEU A 179 9.46 -9.15 8.15
CA LEU A 179 10.69 -9.76 7.62
C LEU A 179 10.44 -11.11 6.96
N ASP A 180 9.26 -11.69 7.14
CA ASP A 180 8.93 -12.97 6.51
C ASP A 180 8.90 -12.86 4.97
N PRO A 181 9.33 -13.93 4.28
CA PRO A 181 9.24 -13.98 2.83
C PRO A 181 7.77 -13.98 2.37
N PRO A 182 7.48 -13.47 1.18
CA PRO A 182 6.13 -13.53 0.61
C PRO A 182 5.66 -14.98 0.43
N TYR A 183 4.35 -15.20 0.55
CA TYR A 183 3.73 -16.49 0.24
C TYR A 183 4.06 -16.94 -1.19
N ILE A 184 4.44 -18.17 -1.38
CA ILE A 184 4.86 -18.72 -2.67
C ILE A 184 3.71 -19.32 -3.48
N ASN A 185 2.59 -19.64 -2.83
CA ASN A 185 1.42 -20.24 -3.48
C ASN A 185 0.13 -19.95 -2.70
N LYS A 186 -1.00 -20.28 -3.36
CA LYS A 186 -2.32 -20.10 -2.78
C LYS A 186 -2.55 -20.94 -1.52
N VAL A 187 -2.00 -22.16 -1.45
CA VAL A 187 -2.22 -23.08 -0.32
C VAL A 187 -1.61 -22.50 0.95
N GLU A 188 -0.40 -21.97 0.85
CA GLU A 188 0.28 -21.34 1.97
C GLU A 188 -0.48 -20.10 2.46
N MET A 189 -0.91 -19.24 1.53
CA MET A 189 -1.60 -17.99 1.84
C MET A 189 -2.98 -18.21 2.47
N GLU A 190 -3.77 -19.16 1.94
CA GLU A 190 -5.12 -19.50 2.43
C GLU A 190 -5.12 -20.15 3.82
N ASN A 191 -4.03 -20.81 4.19
CA ASN A 191 -3.86 -21.42 5.51
C ASN A 191 -3.27 -20.45 6.55
N SER A 192 -2.98 -19.22 6.18
CA SER A 192 -2.59 -18.18 7.13
C SER A 192 -3.78 -17.80 8.02
N GLU A 193 -3.54 -17.58 9.31
CA GLU A 193 -4.56 -17.22 10.30
C GLU A 193 -5.36 -15.95 9.90
N PHE A 194 -4.67 -15.01 9.27
CA PHE A 194 -5.25 -13.73 8.85
C PHE A 194 -5.41 -13.67 7.33
N ALA A 195 -6.06 -14.67 6.75
CA ALA A 195 -6.40 -14.70 5.34
C ALA A 195 -7.92 -14.57 5.12
N THR A 196 -8.30 -13.86 4.07
CA THR A 196 -9.68 -13.74 3.60
C THR A 196 -9.71 -13.96 2.10
N SER A 197 -10.53 -14.86 1.64
CA SER A 197 -10.61 -15.17 0.20
C SER A 197 -12.05 -15.23 -0.31
N GLY A 198 -12.18 -15.10 -1.62
CA GLY A 198 -13.44 -15.22 -2.31
C GLY A 198 -13.25 -15.31 -3.82
N ASN A 199 -14.34 -15.64 -4.53
CA ASN A 199 -14.30 -15.57 -5.99
C ASN A 199 -14.20 -14.10 -6.44
N THR A 200 -13.70 -13.88 -7.65
CA THR A 200 -13.49 -12.53 -8.18
C THR A 200 -14.77 -11.72 -8.38
N ALA A 201 -15.94 -12.36 -8.37
CA ALA A 201 -17.25 -11.69 -8.48
C ALA A 201 -17.79 -11.23 -7.11
N THR A 202 -17.09 -11.50 -6.02
CA THR A 202 -17.51 -11.14 -4.64
C THR A 202 -16.58 -10.07 -4.09
N SER A 203 -17.15 -8.99 -3.59
CA SER A 203 -16.37 -8.00 -2.85
C SER A 203 -15.96 -8.55 -1.49
N LEU A 204 -14.72 -8.29 -1.07
CA LEU A 204 -14.12 -8.78 0.16
C LEU A 204 -13.83 -7.62 1.11
N ILE A 205 -13.98 -7.87 2.41
CA ILE A 205 -13.56 -6.98 3.47
C ILE A 205 -12.57 -7.74 4.34
N HIS A 206 -11.35 -7.20 4.44
CA HIS A 206 -10.27 -7.77 5.21
C HIS A 206 -9.85 -6.80 6.33
N PRO A 207 -10.31 -7.01 7.57
CA PRO A 207 -9.90 -6.20 8.71
C PRO A 207 -8.50 -6.61 9.18
N ILE A 208 -7.65 -5.63 9.48
CA ILE A 208 -6.32 -5.84 10.04
C ILE A 208 -6.40 -5.67 11.56
N GLU A 209 -5.90 -6.66 12.31
CA GLU A 209 -5.92 -6.62 13.77
C GLU A 209 -4.94 -5.57 14.31
N CYS A 210 -5.50 -4.50 14.87
CA CYS A 210 -4.71 -3.39 15.41
C CYS A 210 -4.63 -3.38 16.95
N LYS A 211 -5.05 -4.46 17.62
CA LYS A 211 -5.07 -4.55 19.08
C LYS A 211 -3.65 -4.51 19.65
N VAL A 212 -3.45 -3.62 20.61
CA VAL A 212 -2.12 -3.33 21.17
C VAL A 212 -1.45 -4.53 21.81
N THR A 213 -2.22 -5.48 22.34
CA THR A 213 -1.71 -6.68 23.02
C THR A 213 -1.19 -7.74 22.05
N GLU A 214 -1.52 -7.65 20.79
CA GLU A 214 -1.21 -8.67 19.76
C GLU A 214 -0.18 -8.17 18.74
N ARG A 215 0.44 -7.03 18.99
CA ARG A 215 1.46 -6.46 18.12
C ARG A 215 2.76 -6.21 18.90
N PRO A 216 3.94 -6.33 18.26
CA PRO A 216 5.22 -6.20 18.93
C PRO A 216 5.48 -4.78 19.43
N GLN A 217 4.87 -3.78 18.79
CA GLN A 217 5.06 -2.37 19.16
C GLN A 217 3.74 -1.61 19.24
N ARG A 218 3.71 -0.61 20.13
CA ARG A 218 2.56 0.27 20.28
C ARG A 218 2.57 1.44 19.30
N ILE A 219 3.75 1.90 18.93
CA ILE A 219 4.00 3.07 18.09
C ILE A 219 5.15 2.70 17.15
N TYR A 220 5.02 3.05 15.90
CA TYR A 220 5.98 2.79 14.83
C TYR A 220 6.56 4.10 14.30
N ASN A 221 7.76 4.05 13.71
CA ASN A 221 8.36 5.19 13.05
C ASN A 221 7.79 5.34 11.63
N THR A 222 7.61 6.58 11.20
CA THR A 222 7.22 6.87 9.82
C THR A 222 8.43 6.74 8.91
N ARG A 223 8.25 6.10 7.75
CA ARG A 223 9.25 6.07 6.68
C ARG A 223 8.63 6.44 5.34
N THR A 224 9.36 7.18 4.54
CA THR A 224 8.95 7.59 3.19
C THR A 224 9.71 6.84 2.08
N GLY A 225 10.64 5.98 2.46
CA GLY A 225 11.50 5.21 1.58
C GLY A 225 12.08 3.98 2.27
N SER A 226 13.27 3.59 1.88
CA SER A 226 14.03 2.51 2.51
C SER A 226 14.36 2.84 3.96
N VAL A 227 14.44 1.81 4.79
CA VAL A 227 14.90 1.96 6.17
C VAL A 227 16.39 2.30 6.17
N PRO A 228 16.88 3.18 7.06
CA PRO A 228 18.29 3.48 7.19
C PRO A 228 19.15 2.21 7.34
N GLN A 229 20.37 2.27 6.82
CA GLN A 229 21.32 1.17 6.96
C GLN A 229 21.56 0.85 8.44
N ASN A 230 21.50 -0.42 8.80
CA ASN A 230 21.62 -0.93 10.18
C ASN A 230 20.41 -0.70 11.09
N ASP A 231 19.27 -0.27 10.56
CA ASP A 231 18.02 -0.19 11.30
C ASP A 231 17.09 -1.37 10.93
N ASN A 232 16.10 -1.65 11.79
CA ASN A 232 15.22 -2.80 11.63
C ASN A 232 13.84 -2.36 11.14
N LEU A 233 13.38 -2.99 10.06
CA LEU A 233 12.09 -2.74 9.43
C LEU A 233 10.89 -2.90 10.40
N ARG A 234 11.03 -3.79 11.41
CA ARG A 234 10.00 -4.01 12.45
C ARG A 234 9.69 -2.77 13.29
N PHE A 235 10.60 -1.77 13.33
CA PHE A 235 10.34 -0.50 14.02
C PHE A 235 9.52 0.49 13.19
N TYR A 236 9.35 0.23 11.92
CA TYR A 236 8.70 1.12 10.95
C TYR A 236 7.37 0.57 10.47
N ASP A 237 7.35 -0.65 9.98
CA ASP A 237 6.18 -1.27 9.38
C ASP A 237 5.39 -2.08 10.40
N PHE A 238 4.07 -1.93 10.34
CA PHE A 238 3.16 -2.64 11.23
C PHE A 238 2.93 -4.09 10.80
N CYS A 239 2.73 -4.29 9.50
CA CYS A 239 2.50 -5.60 8.88
C CYS A 239 2.78 -5.52 7.39
N ASN A 240 2.77 -6.67 6.72
CA ASN A 240 2.68 -6.77 5.26
C ASN A 240 1.26 -7.18 4.88
N ILE A 241 0.65 -6.47 3.95
CA ILE A 241 -0.64 -6.82 3.36
C ILE A 241 -0.34 -7.46 2.02
N TYR A 242 -0.81 -8.67 1.82
CA TYR A 242 -0.66 -9.40 0.58
C TYR A 242 -2.01 -9.51 -0.12
N VAL A 243 -2.04 -9.21 -1.41
CA VAL A 243 -3.19 -9.40 -2.28
C VAL A 243 -2.78 -10.32 -3.41
N ALA A 244 -3.46 -11.45 -3.54
CA ALA A 244 -3.13 -12.45 -4.55
C ALA A 244 -4.36 -12.82 -5.38
N THR A 245 -4.10 -13.24 -6.62
CA THR A 245 -5.09 -13.83 -7.52
C THR A 245 -4.63 -15.20 -8.01
N ALA A 246 -5.57 -16.11 -8.21
CA ALA A 246 -5.31 -17.45 -8.77
C ALA A 246 -6.51 -17.97 -9.56
N GLY A 247 -6.27 -18.71 -10.63
CA GLY A 247 -7.33 -19.29 -11.45
C GLY A 247 -8.07 -18.28 -12.34
N CYS A 248 -7.56 -17.06 -12.49
CA CYS A 248 -8.15 -15.99 -13.30
C CYS A 248 -7.73 -16.08 -14.77
N THR A 249 -8.43 -15.38 -15.64
CA THR A 249 -8.00 -15.12 -17.02
C THR A 249 -6.77 -14.20 -17.02
N ALA A 250 -5.88 -14.39 -18.00
CA ALA A 250 -4.66 -13.61 -18.11
C ALA A 250 -4.94 -12.10 -18.25
N ASN A 251 -4.18 -11.28 -17.53
CA ASN A 251 -4.25 -9.80 -17.55
C ASN A 251 -5.63 -9.20 -17.24
N GLN A 252 -6.54 -9.97 -16.64
CA GLN A 252 -7.86 -9.50 -16.28
C GLN A 252 -7.77 -8.57 -15.06
N VAL A 253 -8.43 -7.41 -15.12
CA VAL A 253 -8.73 -6.59 -13.94
C VAL A 253 -9.89 -7.26 -13.21
N VAL A 254 -9.65 -7.71 -11.98
CA VAL A 254 -10.63 -8.50 -11.21
C VAL A 254 -11.35 -7.67 -10.15
N GLY A 255 -10.76 -6.56 -9.73
CA GLY A 255 -11.35 -5.70 -8.73
C GLY A 255 -10.52 -4.44 -8.45
N GLU A 256 -11.06 -3.57 -7.63
CA GLU A 256 -10.41 -2.38 -7.08
C GLU A 256 -9.97 -2.65 -5.64
N LEU A 257 -8.78 -2.22 -5.30
CA LEU A 257 -8.25 -2.29 -3.93
C LEU A 257 -8.39 -0.94 -3.23
N TRP A 258 -9.02 -0.96 -2.08
CA TRP A 258 -9.24 0.21 -1.22
C TRP A 258 -8.72 -0.05 0.18
N VAL A 259 -8.19 0.97 0.84
CA VAL A 259 -7.86 0.94 2.26
C VAL A 259 -8.63 2.01 3.02
N SER A 260 -9.26 1.61 4.12
CA SER A 260 -9.87 2.52 5.09
C SER A 260 -9.08 2.45 6.38
N TYR A 261 -8.74 3.59 6.95
CA TYR A 261 -7.86 3.63 8.10
C TYR A 261 -8.27 4.66 9.13
N ASP A 262 -7.81 4.40 10.33
CA ASP A 262 -7.83 5.27 11.49
C ASP A 262 -6.43 5.23 12.11
N ILE A 263 -5.67 6.29 11.92
CA ILE A 263 -4.26 6.37 12.31
C ILE A 263 -4.04 7.60 13.17
N THR A 264 -3.25 7.47 14.22
CA THR A 264 -2.81 8.58 15.06
C THR A 264 -1.34 8.85 14.84
N PHE A 265 -0.99 10.11 14.54
CA PHE A 265 0.36 10.58 14.36
C PHE A 265 0.86 11.34 15.56
N TYR A 266 2.15 11.20 15.84
CA TYR A 266 2.85 11.84 16.96
C TYR A 266 4.13 12.52 16.49
N LYS A 267 4.63 13.47 17.31
CA LYS A 267 5.90 14.16 17.10
C LYS A 267 5.96 14.78 15.69
N PRO A 268 5.22 15.88 15.46
CA PRO A 268 5.35 16.62 14.22
C PRO A 268 6.79 17.05 14.01
N GLN A 269 7.31 16.85 12.82
CA GLN A 269 8.66 17.22 12.42
C GLN A 269 8.61 18.05 11.15
N LEU A 270 9.54 19.00 11.06
CA LEU A 270 9.79 19.69 9.81
C LEU A 270 10.79 18.85 9.02
N SER A 271 10.29 17.85 8.31
CA SER A 271 11.12 17.09 7.37
C SER A 271 11.51 17.99 6.20
N GLY A 272 12.76 17.90 5.74
CA GLY A 272 13.20 18.57 4.52
C GLY A 272 12.34 18.23 3.28
N GLY A 273 11.48 17.22 3.39
CA GLY A 273 10.43 16.88 2.43
C GLY A 273 9.22 17.81 2.41
N LEU A 274 9.17 18.84 3.26
CA LEU A 274 8.10 19.85 3.20
C LEU A 274 8.18 20.72 1.94
N LEU A 275 9.35 20.79 1.30
CA LEU A 275 9.59 21.48 0.04
C LEU A 275 9.41 20.57 -1.18
N GLY A 276 8.72 19.49 -1.05
CA GLY A 276 8.56 18.45 -2.04
C GLY A 276 9.18 17.14 -1.54
N ARG A 277 8.65 16.02 -1.98
CA ARG A 277 9.25 14.69 -1.79
C ARG A 277 10.73 14.82 -2.06
N SER A 278 11.59 14.33 -1.16
CA SER A 278 13.03 14.24 -1.44
C SER A 278 13.17 13.52 -2.78
N LEU A 279 13.50 14.26 -3.83
CA LEU A 279 13.68 13.68 -5.14
C LEU A 279 14.74 12.60 -5.01
N LEU A 280 14.43 11.43 -5.54
CA LEU A 280 15.36 10.33 -5.51
C LEU A 280 16.58 10.68 -6.36
N SER A 281 17.76 10.51 -5.80
CA SER A 281 19.02 10.73 -6.48
C SER A 281 19.98 9.60 -6.21
N TYR A 282 20.71 9.21 -7.23
CA TYR A 282 21.76 8.22 -7.16
C TYR A 282 22.97 8.74 -7.93
N TYR A 283 24.13 8.61 -7.32
CA TYR A 283 25.41 8.89 -7.97
C TYR A 283 26.40 7.76 -7.66
N ALA A 284 27.08 7.29 -8.68
CA ALA A 284 28.15 6.30 -8.52
C ALA A 284 29.27 6.54 -9.52
N GLU A 285 30.45 6.08 -9.13
CA GLU A 285 31.68 6.14 -9.94
C GLU A 285 32.27 4.75 -10.10
N GLY A 286 32.85 4.48 -11.29
CA GLY A 286 33.62 3.28 -11.58
C GLY A 286 34.94 3.64 -12.25
N THR A 287 36.02 3.08 -11.75
CA THR A 287 37.38 3.33 -12.28
C THR A 287 38.05 2.09 -12.88
N THR A 288 37.42 0.92 -12.74
CA THR A 288 37.96 -0.36 -13.20
C THR A 288 36.85 -1.23 -13.81
N GLY A 289 37.21 -2.16 -14.65
CA GLY A 289 36.30 -3.12 -15.26
C GLY A 289 35.33 -2.54 -16.29
N ILE A 290 35.62 -1.34 -16.81
CA ILE A 290 34.84 -0.68 -17.83
C ILE A 290 35.25 -1.22 -19.20
N THR A 291 34.34 -1.88 -19.89
CA THR A 291 34.54 -2.47 -21.19
C THR A 291 33.33 -2.27 -22.09
N THR A 292 33.43 -2.53 -23.37
CA THR A 292 32.29 -2.55 -24.28
C THR A 292 31.18 -3.51 -23.82
N ALA A 293 31.54 -4.65 -23.23
CA ALA A 293 30.59 -5.63 -22.70
C ALA A 293 30.04 -5.25 -21.31
N ASN A 294 30.77 -4.41 -20.57
CA ASN A 294 30.36 -3.93 -19.24
C ASN A 294 30.57 -2.41 -19.13
N PRO A 295 29.85 -1.61 -19.92
CA PRO A 295 30.03 -0.16 -19.97
C PRO A 295 29.64 0.56 -18.66
N LEU A 296 28.85 -0.07 -17.82
CA LEU A 296 28.41 0.48 -16.53
C LEU A 296 29.36 0.15 -15.37
N ALA A 297 30.45 -0.63 -15.60
CA ALA A 297 31.34 -1.15 -14.53
C ALA A 297 30.54 -1.82 -13.38
N ALA A 298 29.52 -2.59 -13.70
CA ALA A 298 28.45 -3.05 -12.79
C ALA A 298 28.93 -3.65 -11.47
N THR A 299 30.09 -4.35 -11.48
CA THR A 299 30.68 -4.97 -10.28
C THR A 299 31.63 -4.06 -9.51
N ASN A 300 32.00 -2.91 -10.06
CA ASN A 300 33.04 -2.02 -9.55
C ASN A 300 32.56 -0.57 -9.36
N LEU A 301 31.25 -0.37 -9.34
CA LEU A 301 30.66 0.93 -9.02
C LEU A 301 30.76 1.21 -7.52
N THR A 302 31.20 2.41 -7.18
CA THR A 302 31.20 2.93 -5.82
C THR A 302 30.09 3.95 -5.68
N PRO A 303 28.96 3.60 -5.01
CA PRO A 303 27.86 4.54 -4.78
C PRO A 303 28.29 5.67 -3.84
N ASN A 304 27.82 6.87 -4.11
CA ASN A 304 27.97 7.99 -3.20
C ASN A 304 27.09 7.78 -1.96
N PRO A 305 27.61 8.02 -0.75
CA PRO A 305 26.85 7.88 0.51
C PRO A 305 25.58 8.74 0.60
N ASN A 306 25.50 9.82 -0.18
CA ASN A 306 24.33 10.70 -0.22
C ASN A 306 23.24 10.21 -1.20
N SER A 307 23.43 9.09 -1.87
CA SER A 307 22.41 8.44 -2.68
C SER A 307 21.25 7.98 -1.78
N ASN A 308 20.02 8.30 -2.16
CA ASN A 308 18.84 8.00 -1.34
C ASN A 308 17.93 6.90 -1.94
N PHE A 309 18.38 6.24 -3.02
CA PHE A 309 17.82 4.97 -3.50
C PHE A 309 18.94 4.11 -4.11
N THR A 310 18.65 2.81 -4.32
CA THR A 310 19.67 1.84 -4.72
C THR A 310 19.23 1.08 -5.97
N PRO A 311 19.57 1.54 -7.17
CA PRO A 311 19.41 0.76 -8.39
C PRO A 311 20.41 -0.40 -8.40
N THR A 312 20.12 -1.44 -9.17
CA THR A 312 21.07 -2.52 -9.43
C THR A 312 21.54 -2.47 -10.88
N PHE A 313 22.79 -2.88 -11.12
CA PHE A 313 23.44 -2.84 -12.42
C PHE A 313 23.90 -4.24 -12.82
N ASN A 314 23.71 -4.61 -14.08
CA ASN A 314 24.22 -5.83 -14.66
C ASN A 314 24.64 -5.57 -16.10
N LEU A 315 25.95 -5.57 -16.35
CA LEU A 315 26.56 -5.28 -17.66
C LEU A 315 26.02 -3.97 -18.28
N THR A 316 25.02 -4.08 -19.13
CA THR A 316 24.35 -2.97 -19.83
C THR A 316 23.03 -2.56 -19.20
N ASP A 317 22.58 -3.28 -18.17
CA ASP A 317 21.24 -3.13 -17.60
C ASP A 317 21.26 -2.26 -16.35
N ILE A 318 20.29 -1.40 -16.26
CA ILE A 318 19.96 -0.59 -15.08
C ILE A 318 18.58 -1.01 -14.59
N THR A 319 18.52 -1.63 -13.43
CA THR A 319 17.27 -2.10 -12.83
C THR A 319 16.90 -1.21 -11.66
N PHE A 320 15.70 -0.65 -11.71
CA PHE A 320 15.14 0.18 -10.67
C PHE A 320 14.48 -0.67 -9.58
N PRO A 321 14.53 -0.23 -8.30
CA PRO A 321 13.87 -0.93 -7.21
C PRO A 321 12.37 -1.13 -7.48
N ALA A 322 11.87 -2.32 -7.18
CA ALA A 322 10.48 -2.71 -7.45
C ALA A 322 9.42 -1.88 -6.69
N ASN A 323 9.82 -1.14 -5.66
CA ASN A 323 8.96 -0.24 -4.91
C ASN A 323 8.78 1.16 -5.55
N LEU A 324 9.44 1.42 -6.69
CA LEU A 324 9.32 2.66 -7.43
C LEU A 324 8.42 2.42 -8.65
N ASN A 325 7.13 2.66 -8.51
CA ASN A 325 6.16 2.35 -9.58
C ASN A 325 5.64 3.55 -10.39
N THR A 326 5.89 4.77 -9.92
CA THR A 326 5.44 5.99 -10.62
C THR A 326 6.48 7.09 -10.47
N ALA A 327 7.63 6.92 -11.08
CA ALA A 327 8.69 7.92 -11.03
C ALA A 327 9.27 8.13 -12.43
N THR A 328 9.71 9.34 -12.71
CA THR A 328 10.49 9.64 -13.91
C THR A 328 11.89 10.05 -13.48
N PHE A 329 12.88 9.41 -14.08
CA PHE A 329 14.29 9.68 -13.82
C PHE A 329 14.96 10.30 -15.03
N LEU A 330 15.82 11.27 -14.80
CA LEU A 330 16.84 11.69 -15.71
C LEU A 330 18.10 10.89 -15.38
N VAL A 331 18.58 10.12 -16.34
CA VAL A 331 19.80 9.32 -16.23
C VAL A 331 20.88 9.95 -17.08
N THR A 332 22.00 10.24 -16.49
CA THR A 332 23.20 10.76 -17.17
C THR A 332 24.36 9.83 -16.89
N ILE A 333 24.98 9.31 -17.94
CA ILE A 333 26.15 8.46 -17.85
C ILE A 333 27.27 9.13 -18.64
N PHE A 334 28.41 9.24 -18.01
CA PHE A 334 29.61 9.87 -18.59
C PHE A 334 30.79 8.93 -18.51
N TRP A 335 31.52 8.81 -19.60
CA TRP A 335 32.72 7.99 -19.73
C TRP A 335 33.94 8.83 -20.10
N ILE A 336 35.09 8.42 -19.60
CA ILE A 336 36.40 8.89 -20.03
C ILE A 336 37.20 7.70 -20.55
N GLY A 337 37.80 7.82 -21.72
CA GLY A 337 38.62 6.78 -22.36
C GLY A 337 39.39 7.29 -23.57
N THR A 338 40.01 6.41 -24.32
CA THR A 338 40.77 6.79 -25.52
C THR A 338 39.84 7.04 -26.72
N ALA A 339 38.83 6.18 -26.91
CA ALA A 339 37.79 6.35 -27.92
C ALA A 339 36.46 5.84 -27.32
N VAL A 340 35.50 6.73 -27.20
CA VAL A 340 34.20 6.47 -26.60
C VAL A 340 33.09 6.66 -27.63
N THR A 341 32.32 5.62 -27.87
CA THR A 341 31.05 5.69 -28.60
C THR A 341 29.92 5.47 -27.60
N PRO A 342 29.18 6.53 -27.24
CA PRO A 342 28.06 6.42 -26.32
C PRO A 342 26.94 5.53 -26.87
N PRO A 343 26.04 5.00 -26.01
CA PRO A 343 24.88 4.26 -26.46
C PRO A 343 23.99 5.10 -27.39
N THR A 344 23.51 4.48 -28.45
CA THR A 344 22.65 5.14 -29.44
C THR A 344 21.18 4.80 -29.27
N SER A 345 20.88 3.79 -28.48
CA SER A 345 19.50 3.38 -28.17
C SER A 345 19.38 2.84 -26.76
N ILE A 346 18.20 3.01 -26.19
CA ILE A 346 17.81 2.45 -24.89
C ILE A 346 16.60 1.56 -25.13
N THR A 347 16.65 0.33 -24.65
CA THR A 347 15.48 -0.57 -24.62
C THR A 347 14.91 -0.61 -23.21
N TYR A 348 13.60 -0.74 -23.13
CA TYR A 348 12.86 -0.72 -21.89
C TYR A 348 12.08 -2.03 -21.72
N THR A 349 12.11 -2.62 -20.52
CA THR A 349 11.24 -3.77 -20.18
C THR A 349 9.84 -3.31 -19.81
N SER A 350 8.92 -4.25 -19.66
CA SER A 350 7.58 -3.97 -19.13
C SER A 350 7.68 -3.26 -17.76
N GLY A 351 6.98 -2.16 -17.60
CA GLY A 351 7.08 -1.32 -16.41
C GLY A 351 8.05 -0.15 -16.53
N CYS A 352 8.89 -0.13 -17.59
CA CYS A 352 9.68 1.02 -17.98
C CYS A 352 9.26 1.53 -19.35
N THR A 353 9.23 2.83 -19.52
CA THR A 353 9.02 3.50 -20.82
C THR A 353 9.97 4.69 -20.96
N ALA A 354 10.14 5.17 -22.20
CA ALA A 354 10.81 6.44 -22.40
C ALA A 354 10.04 7.56 -21.67
N GLY A 355 10.78 8.38 -20.95
CA GLY A 355 10.23 9.56 -20.29
C GLY A 355 10.11 10.76 -21.25
N PRO A 356 9.96 11.98 -20.71
CA PRO A 356 9.93 13.22 -21.49
C PRO A 356 11.17 13.38 -22.36
N GLN A 357 11.03 14.05 -23.48
CA GLN A 357 12.13 14.31 -24.42
C GLN A 357 13.18 15.23 -23.79
N VAL A 358 14.47 14.85 -23.93
CA VAL A 358 15.63 15.67 -23.52
C VAL A 358 16.28 16.37 -24.69
N ASN A 359 15.98 15.94 -25.92
CA ASN A 359 16.48 16.55 -27.15
C ASN A 359 15.34 17.25 -27.89
N PRO A 360 15.51 18.51 -28.32
CA PRO A 360 14.50 19.20 -29.12
C PRO A 360 14.20 18.42 -30.42
N GLY A 361 12.98 17.96 -30.53
CA GLY A 361 12.44 17.40 -31.75
C GLY A 361 11.84 16.01 -31.67
N THR A 362 12.45 15.00 -31.06
CA THR A 362 11.84 13.65 -31.09
C THR A 362 12.46 12.59 -30.17
N SER A 363 13.57 12.86 -29.46
CA SER A 363 14.29 11.82 -28.74
C SER A 363 14.33 12.04 -27.24
N SER A 364 14.06 10.98 -26.49
CA SER A 364 14.34 10.92 -25.04
C SER A 364 15.82 10.69 -24.74
N ILE A 365 16.68 10.65 -25.76
CA ILE A 365 18.11 10.36 -25.64
C ILE A 365 18.90 11.51 -26.25
N LEU A 366 19.89 12.01 -25.50
CA LEU A 366 20.91 12.94 -25.93
C LEU A 366 22.28 12.28 -25.71
N TYR A 367 23.14 12.30 -26.71
CA TYR A 367 24.48 11.72 -26.60
C TYR A 367 25.52 12.60 -27.31
N THR A 368 26.77 12.49 -26.88
CA THR A 368 27.91 13.13 -27.57
C THR A 368 28.32 12.35 -28.82
N PRO A 369 28.90 12.99 -29.83
CA PRO A 369 29.44 12.27 -31.00
C PRO A 369 30.44 11.19 -30.63
N ALA A 370 30.49 10.12 -31.42
CA ALA A 370 31.43 9.03 -31.26
C ALA A 370 32.89 9.45 -31.53
N GLY A 371 33.85 8.71 -30.99
CA GLY A 371 35.28 8.85 -31.31
C GLY A 371 36.04 9.88 -30.49
N THR A 372 35.46 10.42 -29.42
CA THR A 372 36.11 11.37 -28.51
C THR A 372 36.73 10.70 -27.30
N ALA A 373 37.63 11.41 -26.59
CA ALA A 373 38.22 10.95 -25.34
C ALA A 373 37.23 10.89 -24.18
N SER A 374 36.06 11.44 -24.39
CA SER A 374 34.95 11.36 -23.41
C SER A 374 33.61 11.18 -24.13
N GLY A 375 32.69 10.51 -23.52
CA GLY A 375 31.34 10.31 -24.03
C GLY A 375 30.30 10.50 -22.94
N CYS A 376 29.13 11.00 -23.33
CA CYS A 376 28.00 11.21 -22.44
C CYS A 376 26.72 10.72 -23.12
N VAL A 377 25.88 10.04 -22.38
CA VAL A 377 24.48 9.80 -22.74
C VAL A 377 23.60 10.35 -21.63
N GLN A 378 22.55 11.04 -22.03
CA GLN A 378 21.50 11.49 -21.14
C GLN A 378 20.15 11.03 -21.68
N PHE A 379 19.37 10.40 -20.87
CA PHE A 379 18.03 9.91 -21.24
C PHE A 379 17.08 9.94 -20.08
N THR A 380 15.80 9.86 -20.38
CA THR A 380 14.75 9.80 -19.36
C THR A 380 14.08 8.45 -19.34
N VAL A 381 13.80 7.98 -18.15
CA VAL A 381 13.08 6.72 -17.88
C VAL A 381 11.84 7.02 -17.06
N ARG A 382 10.67 6.61 -17.55
CA ARG A 382 9.43 6.64 -16.79
C ARG A 382 9.12 5.24 -16.28
N LEU A 383 8.97 5.11 -14.97
CA LEU A 383 8.54 3.89 -14.31
C LEU A 383 7.02 3.88 -14.24
N SER A 384 6.40 2.83 -14.76
CA SER A 384 4.93 2.68 -14.82
C SER A 384 4.48 1.27 -14.45
N GLY A 385 5.40 0.46 -13.89
CA GLY A 385 5.14 -0.93 -13.53
C GLY A 385 4.35 -1.07 -12.23
N ASN A 386 3.65 -2.19 -12.12
CA ASN A 386 3.11 -2.65 -10.86
C ASN A 386 4.26 -3.14 -9.96
N TYR A 387 4.08 -3.14 -8.64
CA TYR A 387 5.08 -3.45 -7.60
C TYR A 387 5.93 -4.70 -7.81
N ASN A 388 5.49 -5.67 -8.60
CA ASN A 388 6.20 -6.92 -8.86
C ASN A 388 6.85 -6.98 -10.24
N THR A 389 6.80 -5.91 -11.02
CA THR A 389 7.36 -5.90 -12.37
C THR A 389 8.82 -5.46 -12.28
N VAL A 390 9.73 -6.25 -12.84
CA VAL A 390 11.12 -5.87 -13.00
C VAL A 390 11.18 -4.68 -13.97
N GLN A 391 11.70 -3.57 -13.48
CA GLN A 391 11.76 -2.29 -14.19
C GLN A 391 13.21 -2.07 -14.64
N THR A 392 13.56 -2.53 -15.83
CA THR A 392 14.94 -2.46 -16.35
C THR A 392 14.98 -1.67 -17.64
N CYS A 393 15.98 -0.81 -17.76
CA CYS A 393 16.39 -0.24 -19.03
C CYS A 393 17.78 -0.74 -19.41
N THR A 394 17.97 -1.06 -20.68
CA THR A 394 19.22 -1.58 -21.25
C THR A 394 19.81 -0.54 -22.19
N ILE A 395 21.09 -0.21 -22.01
CA ILE A 395 21.85 0.65 -22.92
C ILE A 395 22.42 -0.17 -24.06
N ASN A 396 22.25 0.27 -25.31
CA ASN A 396 22.67 -0.48 -26.49
C ASN A 396 23.60 0.34 -27.39
N GLY A 397 24.49 -0.35 -28.08
CA GLY A 397 25.38 0.25 -29.08
C GLY A 397 26.56 1.03 -28.50
N CYS A 398 26.90 0.82 -27.25
CA CYS A 398 28.08 1.40 -26.62
C CYS A 398 29.35 0.68 -27.08
N SER A 399 30.41 1.43 -27.43
CA SER A 399 31.73 0.90 -27.70
C SER A 399 32.78 1.73 -26.98
N LEU A 400 33.59 1.07 -26.17
CA LEU A 400 34.57 1.72 -25.29
C LEU A 400 35.94 1.12 -25.51
N THR A 401 36.89 1.96 -25.95
CA THR A 401 38.29 1.59 -26.03
C THR A 401 39.05 2.25 -24.89
N SER A 402 39.68 1.43 -24.05
CA SER A 402 40.49 1.89 -22.90
C SER A 402 39.77 2.91 -22.02
N ALA A 403 38.51 2.63 -21.69
CA ALA A 403 37.75 3.45 -20.76
C ALA A 403 38.36 3.34 -19.36
N THR A 404 38.59 4.49 -18.74
CA THR A 404 39.28 4.59 -17.43
C THR A 404 38.34 5.08 -16.32
N TYR A 405 37.18 5.63 -16.71
CA TYR A 405 36.26 6.22 -15.75
C TYR A 405 34.82 6.21 -16.26
N VAL A 406 33.89 5.92 -15.41
CA VAL A 406 32.46 6.07 -15.66
C VAL A 406 31.77 6.71 -14.45
N THR A 407 30.88 7.64 -14.69
CA THR A 407 29.97 8.15 -13.68
C THR A 407 28.53 7.90 -14.11
N ILE A 408 27.70 7.57 -13.13
CA ILE A 408 26.26 7.37 -13.32
C ILE A 408 25.56 8.31 -12.36
N ASN A 409 24.77 9.22 -12.91
CA ASN A 409 23.92 10.14 -12.15
C ASN A 409 22.48 9.91 -12.55
N MET A 410 21.64 9.65 -11.56
CA MET A 410 20.18 9.51 -11.74
C MET A 410 19.48 10.48 -10.83
N GLN A 411 18.59 11.27 -11.39
CA GLN A 411 17.78 12.22 -10.65
C GLN A 411 16.32 12.02 -11.00
N GLN A 412 15.50 11.88 -9.99
CA GLN A 412 14.05 11.90 -10.17
C GLN A 412 13.65 13.29 -10.64
N ILE A 413 12.97 13.33 -11.78
CA ILE A 413 12.26 14.52 -12.26
C ILE A 413 10.80 14.35 -11.84
N ASN A 414 10.13 15.47 -11.54
CA ASN A 414 8.78 15.45 -11.01
C ASN A 414 7.88 14.45 -11.75
N PRO A 415 7.20 13.51 -11.06
CA PRO A 415 6.35 12.51 -11.71
C PRO A 415 5.08 13.09 -12.37
N ASP A 416 4.74 14.33 -12.07
CA ASP A 416 3.46 14.94 -12.43
C ASP A 416 3.55 15.87 -13.66
N ILE A 417 4.55 15.67 -14.52
CA ILE A 417 4.64 16.38 -15.81
C ILE A 417 4.35 15.41 -16.95
#